data_21185bdb976dad270e0c9adfffe39ff2
#
_entry.id   21185bdb976dad270e0c9adfffe39ff2
#
_cell.length_a   1.000
_cell.length_b   1.000
_cell.length_c   1.000
_cell.angle_alpha   90.00
_cell.angle_beta   90.00
_cell.angle_gamma   90.00
#
_symmetry.space_group_name_H-M   'P 1'
#
loop_
_entity.id
_entity.type
_entity.pdbx_description
1 polymer ?
#
loop_
_entity_poly.entity_id
_entity_poly.type
_entity_poly.pdbx_seq_one_letter_code
_entity_poly.pdbx_strand_id
1 'polypeptide(L)'
;MKSKAEKAKPSIKAHYVEILVLPKEEYFKGLNDLFEKAHKGELKPQPRQIIVSSIGDLNSILTPERVKILKTIRDLSPQSISELADLLGRDRRNVIHDLMYLKGLGFVDFKDEKKDKKAKKPTVDYDAVHVTIPISSDSVVLA
;
A
#
# COMPACT_ATOMS: atom_id res chain seq x y z
N MET A 1 12.15 -25.27 -25.49
CA MET A 1 12.96 -24.13 -25.10
C MET A 1 12.06 -23.05 -24.49
N LYS A 2 12.31 -22.68 -23.24
CA LYS A 2 11.51 -21.61 -22.61
C LYS A 2 11.71 -20.32 -23.37
N SER A 3 10.63 -19.64 -23.69
CA SER A 3 10.72 -18.34 -24.36
C SER A 3 11.40 -17.33 -23.43
N LYS A 4 12.08 -16.35 -24.02
CA LYS A 4 12.68 -15.25 -23.25
C LYS A 4 11.63 -14.51 -22.42
N ALA A 5 10.38 -14.49 -22.86
CA ALA A 5 9.29 -13.85 -22.14
C ALA A 5 8.99 -14.54 -20.81
N GLU A 6 9.08 -15.87 -20.74
CA GLU A 6 8.90 -16.60 -19.49
C GLU A 6 10.05 -16.36 -18.52
N LYS A 7 11.29 -16.31 -19.03
CA LYS A 7 12.48 -16.03 -18.20
C LYS A 7 12.52 -14.58 -17.73
N ALA A 8 11.98 -13.67 -18.53
CA ALA A 8 11.99 -12.24 -18.23
C ALA A 8 10.77 -11.79 -17.42
N LYS A 9 9.82 -12.69 -17.16
CA LYS A 9 8.62 -12.34 -16.39
C LYS A 9 9.02 -12.00 -14.97
N PRO A 10 8.82 -10.72 -14.53
CA PRO A 10 9.20 -10.34 -13.19
C PRO A 10 8.37 -11.12 -12.17
N SER A 11 9.02 -11.65 -11.17
CA SER A 11 8.34 -12.25 -10.03
C SER A 11 8.77 -11.52 -8.78
N ILE A 12 7.80 -11.09 -7.98
CA ILE A 12 8.06 -10.43 -6.71
C ILE A 12 7.82 -11.45 -5.62
N LYS A 13 8.91 -11.90 -5.00
CA LYS A 13 8.87 -12.98 -4.02
C LYS A 13 8.47 -12.53 -2.63
N ALA A 14 8.36 -11.23 -2.41
CA ALA A 14 8.30 -10.68 -1.07
C ALA A 14 6.93 -10.09 -0.77
N HIS A 15 6.83 -9.46 0.38
CA HIS A 15 5.59 -8.91 0.89
C HIS A 15 5.03 -7.82 -0.01
N TYR A 16 3.73 -7.81 -0.18
CA TYR A 16 3.06 -6.78 -0.97
C TYR A 16 1.79 -6.31 -0.26
N VAL A 17 1.39 -5.09 -0.60
CA VAL A 17 0.11 -4.52 -0.22
C VAL A 17 -0.78 -4.57 -1.45
N GLU A 18 -2.01 -5.02 -1.29
CA GLU A 18 -2.97 -5.06 -2.38
C GLU A 18 -3.91 -3.86 -2.30
N ILE A 19 -4.09 -3.17 -3.42
CA ILE A 19 -5.15 -2.19 -3.58
C ILE A 19 -6.27 -2.84 -4.39
N LEU A 20 -7.44 -2.91 -3.80
CA LEU A 20 -8.62 -3.43 -4.46
C LEU A 20 -9.51 -2.26 -4.86
N VAL A 21 -9.75 -2.12 -6.16
CA VAL A 21 -10.67 -1.11 -6.69
C VAL A 21 -12.08 -1.72 -6.68
N LEU A 22 -12.92 -1.24 -5.78
CA LEU A 22 -14.20 -1.86 -5.52
C LEU A 22 -15.27 -0.80 -5.29
N PRO A 23 -16.29 -0.71 -6.19
CA PRO A 23 -17.40 0.21 -5.99
C PRO A 23 -18.11 -0.01 -4.66
N LYS A 24 -18.67 1.05 -4.10
CA LYS A 24 -19.28 1.01 -2.76
C LYS A 24 -20.31 -0.09 -2.59
N GLU A 25 -21.15 -0.32 -3.59
CA GLU A 25 -22.20 -1.35 -3.53
C GLU A 25 -21.59 -2.74 -3.38
N GLU A 26 -20.54 -3.03 -4.14
CA GLU A 26 -19.85 -4.32 -4.05
C GLU A 26 -19.07 -4.46 -2.74
N TYR A 27 -18.54 -3.36 -2.23
CA TYR A 27 -17.86 -3.35 -0.94
C TYR A 27 -18.80 -3.76 0.19
N PHE A 28 -19.99 -3.17 0.26
CA PHE A 28 -20.95 -3.50 1.30
C PHE A 28 -21.43 -4.94 1.21
N LYS A 29 -21.63 -5.44 0.00
CA LYS A 29 -22.00 -6.85 -0.22
C LYS A 29 -20.90 -7.79 0.28
N GLY A 30 -19.65 -7.51 -0.08
CA GLY A 30 -18.51 -8.30 0.38
C GLY A 30 -18.31 -8.23 1.89
N LEU A 31 -18.60 -7.08 2.49
CA LEU A 31 -18.49 -6.89 3.93
C LEU A 31 -19.49 -7.78 4.68
N ASN A 32 -20.72 -7.91 4.17
CA ASN A 32 -21.71 -8.81 4.75
C ASN A 32 -21.22 -10.26 4.70
N ASP A 33 -20.67 -10.70 3.57
CA ASP A 33 -20.10 -12.05 3.44
C ASP A 33 -18.96 -12.25 4.43
N LEU A 34 -18.13 -11.24 4.64
CA LEU A 34 -17.04 -11.27 5.59
C LEU A 34 -17.56 -11.45 7.03
N PHE A 35 -18.61 -10.72 7.41
CA PHE A 35 -19.22 -10.85 8.73
C PHE A 35 -19.79 -12.25 8.94
N GLU A 36 -20.44 -12.81 7.93
CA GLU A 36 -20.96 -14.19 8.02
C GLU A 36 -19.83 -15.19 8.23
N LYS A 37 -18.74 -15.07 7.50
CA LYS A 37 -17.55 -15.93 7.68
C LYS A 37 -16.93 -15.79 9.06
N ALA A 38 -16.84 -14.57 9.55
CA ALA A 38 -16.33 -14.32 10.90
C ALA A 38 -17.19 -14.99 11.96
N HIS A 39 -18.51 -14.91 11.79
CA HIS A 39 -19.46 -15.52 12.72
C HIS A 39 -19.35 -17.05 12.73
N LYS A 40 -19.04 -17.64 11.59
CA LYS A 40 -18.84 -19.09 11.46
C LYS A 40 -17.42 -19.56 11.83
N GLY A 41 -16.52 -18.65 12.16
CA GLY A 41 -15.13 -18.99 12.45
C GLY A 41 -14.32 -19.39 11.23
N GLU A 42 -14.74 -19.01 10.04
CA GLU A 42 -14.10 -19.38 8.77
C GLU A 42 -13.12 -18.35 8.23
N LEU A 43 -12.86 -17.26 8.99
CA LEU A 43 -11.92 -16.23 8.57
C LEU A 43 -10.49 -16.76 8.51
N LYS A 44 -9.86 -16.58 7.36
CA LYS A 44 -8.44 -16.87 7.16
C LYS A 44 -7.63 -15.58 7.21
N PRO A 45 -6.36 -15.63 7.64
CA PRO A 45 -5.49 -14.45 7.53
C PRO A 45 -5.45 -13.95 6.10
N GLN A 46 -5.64 -12.63 5.93
CA GLN A 46 -5.65 -11.99 4.62
C GLN A 46 -4.38 -11.16 4.44
N PRO A 47 -3.85 -11.05 3.22
CA PRO A 47 -2.81 -10.07 2.96
C PRO A 47 -3.35 -8.65 3.23
N ARG A 48 -2.45 -7.73 3.54
CA ARG A 48 -2.83 -6.35 3.81
C ARG A 48 -3.47 -5.74 2.56
N GLN A 49 -4.66 -5.22 2.72
CA GLN A 49 -5.49 -4.78 1.62
C GLN A 49 -6.01 -3.37 1.88
N ILE A 50 -5.96 -2.54 0.86
CA ILE A 50 -6.52 -1.18 0.87
C ILE A 50 -7.59 -1.14 -0.20
N ILE A 51 -8.78 -0.68 0.17
CA ILE A 51 -9.92 -0.65 -0.75
C ILE A 51 -10.16 0.79 -1.17
N VAL A 52 -10.23 1.00 -2.49
CA VAL A 52 -10.60 2.29 -3.08
C VAL A 52 -11.83 2.11 -3.96
N SER A 53 -12.64 3.15 -4.09
CA SER A 53 -13.95 3.03 -4.76
C SER A 53 -13.89 3.21 -6.28
N SER A 54 -12.79 3.75 -6.81
CA SER A 54 -12.65 3.98 -8.26
C SER A 54 -11.19 4.08 -8.68
N ILE A 55 -10.96 3.95 -9.97
CA ILE A 55 -9.63 4.18 -10.56
C ILE A 55 -9.21 5.63 -10.37
N GLY A 56 -10.15 6.57 -10.44
CA GLY A 56 -9.88 7.98 -10.16
C GLY A 56 -9.35 8.20 -8.75
N ASP A 57 -9.94 7.53 -7.76
CA ASP A 57 -9.46 7.60 -6.38
C ASP A 57 -8.05 7.01 -6.27
N LEU A 58 -7.79 5.90 -6.95
CA LEU A 58 -6.45 5.29 -6.97
C LEU A 58 -5.41 6.29 -7.51
N ASN A 59 -5.71 6.97 -8.60
CA ASN A 59 -4.81 7.97 -9.18
C ASN A 59 -4.58 9.16 -8.25
N SER A 60 -5.59 9.54 -7.48
CA SER A 60 -5.48 10.61 -6.49
C SER A 60 -4.61 10.22 -5.30
N ILE A 61 -4.59 8.95 -4.95
CA ILE A 61 -3.83 8.41 -3.82
C ILE A 61 -2.37 8.20 -4.19
N LEU A 62 -2.11 7.48 -5.29
CA LEU A 62 -0.76 7.12 -5.72
C LEU A 62 -0.31 8.01 -6.88
N THR A 63 -0.01 9.25 -6.55
CA THR A 63 0.64 10.16 -7.48
C THR A 63 2.10 9.74 -7.72
N PRO A 64 2.73 10.16 -8.83
CA PRO A 64 4.15 9.85 -9.06
C PRO A 64 5.05 10.28 -7.90
N GLU A 65 4.78 11.43 -7.29
CA GLU A 65 5.55 11.93 -6.14
C GLU A 65 5.40 11.03 -4.92
N ARG A 66 4.20 10.55 -4.65
CA ARG A 66 3.96 9.64 -3.51
C ARG A 66 4.56 8.27 -3.75
N VAL A 67 4.48 7.76 -4.96
CA VAL A 67 5.16 6.50 -5.31
C VAL A 67 6.67 6.64 -5.11
N LYS A 68 7.24 7.76 -5.51
CA LYS A 68 8.66 8.04 -5.31
C LYS A 68 9.03 8.08 -3.82
N ILE A 69 8.16 8.62 -2.98
CA ILE A 69 8.35 8.59 -1.53
C ILE A 69 8.45 7.15 -1.04
N LEU A 70 7.52 6.28 -1.44
CA LEU A 70 7.52 4.88 -1.03
C LEU A 70 8.78 4.15 -1.47
N LYS A 71 9.20 4.36 -2.72
CA LYS A 71 10.42 3.76 -3.26
C LYS A 71 11.66 4.23 -2.50
N THR A 72 11.74 5.52 -2.23
CA THR A 72 12.89 6.10 -1.52
C THR A 72 13.00 5.57 -0.10
N ILE A 73 11.88 5.48 0.61
CA ILE A 73 11.86 4.91 1.96
C ILE A 73 12.34 3.45 1.93
N ARG A 74 11.80 2.66 1.00
CA ARG A 74 12.15 1.23 0.93
C ARG A 74 13.61 1.01 0.56
N ASP A 75 14.10 1.73 -0.43
CA ASP A 75 15.43 1.50 -0.98
C ASP A 75 16.55 2.14 -0.15
N LEU A 76 16.32 3.32 0.40
CA LEU A 76 17.36 4.12 1.05
C LEU A 76 17.23 4.21 2.57
N SER A 77 16.12 3.75 3.13
CA SER A 77 15.89 3.70 4.59
C SER A 77 16.25 4.99 5.31
N PRO A 78 15.66 6.15 4.94
CA PRO A 78 15.96 7.41 5.62
C PRO A 78 15.62 7.31 7.12
N GLN A 79 16.45 7.90 7.94
CA GLN A 79 16.31 7.83 9.39
C GLN A 79 15.33 8.86 9.96
N SER A 80 14.95 9.84 9.15
CA SER A 80 14.05 10.92 9.56
C SER A 80 13.30 11.48 8.35
N ILE A 81 12.26 12.25 8.63
CA ILE A 81 11.52 12.96 7.57
C ILE A 81 12.43 14.00 6.89
N SER A 82 13.30 14.65 7.65
CA SER A 82 14.23 15.63 7.08
C SER A 82 15.20 14.98 6.10
N GLU A 83 15.75 13.82 6.44
CA GLU A 83 16.62 13.07 5.54
C GLU A 83 15.85 12.64 4.28
N LEU A 84 14.63 12.18 4.44
CA LEU A 84 13.78 11.81 3.29
C LEU A 84 13.55 13.00 2.37
N ALA A 85 13.24 14.18 2.92
CA ALA A 85 13.03 15.38 2.13
C ALA A 85 14.29 15.77 1.37
N ASP A 86 15.46 15.67 2.01
CA ASP A 86 16.73 15.93 1.36
C ASP A 86 17.00 14.96 0.21
N LEU A 87 16.73 13.66 0.42
CA LEU A 87 16.90 12.65 -0.61
C LEU A 87 15.98 12.87 -1.81
N LEU A 88 14.77 13.40 -1.56
CA LEU A 88 13.80 13.69 -2.61
C LEU A 88 14.06 15.04 -3.28
N GLY A 89 14.87 15.90 -2.69
CA GLY A 89 15.05 17.27 -3.16
C GLY A 89 13.77 18.10 -3.07
N ARG A 90 12.95 17.85 -2.04
CA ARG A 90 11.65 18.50 -1.87
C ARG A 90 11.57 19.22 -0.53
N ASP A 91 10.70 20.22 -0.47
CA ASP A 91 10.38 20.93 0.76
C ASP A 91 9.82 19.93 1.80
N ARG A 92 10.38 20.00 3.01
CA ARG A 92 9.98 19.14 4.14
C ARG A 92 8.47 19.21 4.40
N ARG A 93 7.88 20.39 4.33
CA ARG A 93 6.44 20.57 4.57
C ARG A 93 5.58 19.77 3.59
N ASN A 94 5.94 19.78 2.33
CA ASN A 94 5.22 19.04 1.30
C ASN A 94 5.41 17.53 1.48
N VAL A 95 6.60 17.10 1.88
CA VAL A 95 6.87 15.69 2.15
C VAL A 95 6.08 15.21 3.36
N ILE A 96 6.02 15.99 4.43
CA ILE A 96 5.21 15.66 5.61
C ILE A 96 3.74 15.49 5.22
N HIS A 97 3.21 16.40 4.40
CA HIS A 97 1.82 16.32 3.96
C HIS A 97 1.54 15.00 3.24
N ASP A 98 2.38 14.63 2.28
CA ASP A 98 2.25 13.37 1.55
C ASP A 98 2.43 12.16 2.48
N LEU A 99 3.40 12.21 3.39
CA LEU A 99 3.65 11.12 4.33
C LEU A 99 2.47 10.87 5.27
N MET A 100 1.89 11.94 5.81
CA MET A 100 0.74 11.79 6.72
C MET A 100 -0.47 11.24 5.98
N TYR A 101 -0.65 11.65 4.72
CA TYR A 101 -1.70 11.10 3.88
C TYR A 101 -1.49 9.59 3.64
N LEU A 102 -0.28 9.20 3.26
CA LEU A 102 0.07 7.79 3.03
C LEU A 102 -0.03 6.96 4.31
N LYS A 103 0.37 7.53 5.45
CA LYS A 103 0.22 6.86 6.73
C LYS A 103 -1.24 6.59 7.07
N GLY A 104 -2.10 7.58 6.86
CA GLY A 104 -3.53 7.44 7.12
C GLY A 104 -4.18 6.32 6.32
N LEU A 105 -3.64 6.01 5.14
CA LEU A 105 -4.13 4.93 4.28
C LEU A 105 -3.44 3.59 4.53
N GLY A 106 -2.38 3.56 5.34
CA GLY A 106 -1.67 2.33 5.64
C GLY A 106 -0.48 2.01 4.74
N PHE A 107 -0.04 2.94 3.88
CA PHE A 107 1.12 2.73 3.01
C PHE A 107 2.46 2.96 3.69
N VAL A 108 2.48 3.78 4.71
CA VAL A 108 3.69 4.15 5.44
C VAL A 108 3.43 3.99 6.93
N ASP A 109 4.44 3.57 7.66
CA ASP A 109 4.41 3.57 9.12
C ASP A 109 5.60 4.36 9.65
N PHE A 110 5.61 4.63 10.94
CA PHE A 110 6.72 5.31 11.60
C PHE A 110 7.23 4.48 12.76
N LYS A 111 8.57 4.41 12.88
CA LYS A 111 9.21 3.85 14.06
C LYS A 111 9.77 4.98 14.90
N ASP A 112 9.54 4.91 16.21
CA ASP A 112 10.15 5.85 17.13
C ASP A 112 11.58 5.40 17.41
N GLU A 113 12.55 6.31 17.19
CA GLU A 113 13.93 6.08 17.58
C GLU A 113 14.06 6.27 19.09
N LYS A 114 14.58 5.25 19.80
CA LYS A 114 14.69 5.27 21.26
C LYS A 114 15.52 6.43 21.81
N LYS A 115 16.44 6.99 21.00
CA LYS A 115 17.36 8.05 21.41
C LYS A 115 16.82 9.45 21.20
N ASP A 116 15.82 9.62 20.33
CA ASP A 116 15.21 10.92 20.04
C ASP A 116 13.71 10.73 19.84
N LYS A 117 12.96 11.06 20.88
CA LYS A 117 11.50 10.96 20.85
C LYS A 117 10.84 11.85 19.80
N LYS A 118 11.59 12.81 19.22
CA LYS A 118 11.08 13.71 18.18
C LYS A 118 11.36 13.24 16.77
N ALA A 119 12.33 12.34 16.57
CA ALA A 119 12.66 11.83 15.26
C ALA A 119 11.81 10.61 14.95
N LYS A 120 10.97 10.74 13.94
CA LYS A 120 10.14 9.63 13.43
C LYS A 120 10.78 9.10 12.16
N LYS A 121 11.10 7.82 12.19
CA LYS A 121 11.64 7.13 11.03
C LYS A 121 10.50 6.59 10.18
N PRO A 122 10.30 7.07 8.94
CA PRO A 122 9.30 6.48 8.06
C PRO A 122 9.73 5.10 7.60
N THR A 123 8.79 4.16 7.54
CA THR A 123 9.07 2.78 7.13
C THR A 123 8.06 2.29 6.12
N VAL A 124 8.56 1.46 5.19
CA VAL A 124 7.76 0.71 4.22
C VAL A 124 8.22 -0.75 4.34
N ASP A 125 7.34 -1.61 4.81
CA ASP A 125 7.65 -3.01 5.14
C ASP A 125 7.26 -3.99 4.04
N TYR A 126 6.99 -3.49 2.84
CA TYR A 126 6.60 -4.29 1.69
C TYR A 126 7.44 -3.91 0.47
N ASP A 127 7.46 -4.78 -0.52
CA ASP A 127 8.30 -4.60 -1.72
C ASP A 127 7.52 -4.18 -2.95
N ALA A 128 6.19 -4.34 -2.93
CA ALA A 128 5.35 -4.00 -4.06
C ALA A 128 3.94 -3.63 -3.64
N VAL A 129 3.28 -2.87 -4.50
CA VAL A 129 1.85 -2.60 -4.42
C VAL A 129 1.20 -3.29 -5.61
N HIS A 130 0.26 -4.18 -5.35
CA HIS A 130 -0.52 -4.85 -6.38
C HIS A 130 -1.89 -4.18 -6.47
N VAL A 131 -2.34 -3.91 -7.68
CA VAL A 131 -3.65 -3.31 -7.91
C VAL A 131 -4.54 -4.36 -8.56
N THR A 132 -5.69 -4.60 -7.97
CA THR A 132 -6.69 -5.53 -8.50
C THR A 132 -7.95 -4.76 -8.85
N ILE A 133 -8.35 -4.86 -10.10
CA ILE A 133 -9.60 -4.28 -10.61
C ILE A 133 -10.48 -5.45 -11.05
N PRO A 134 -11.46 -5.84 -10.22
CA PRO A 134 -12.33 -6.96 -10.60
C PRO A 134 -13.17 -6.61 -11.84
N ILE A 135 -13.17 -7.51 -12.81
CA ILE A 135 -14.00 -7.38 -14.03
C ILE A 135 -15.22 -8.27 -13.93
N SER A 136 -15.07 -9.45 -13.34
CA SER A 136 -16.18 -10.36 -13.08
C SER A 136 -16.71 -10.16 -11.67
N SER A 137 -18.03 -10.12 -11.50
CA SER A 137 -18.63 -10.01 -10.18
C SER A 137 -18.31 -11.21 -9.28
N ASP A 138 -18.01 -12.36 -9.87
CA ASP A 138 -17.63 -13.56 -9.12
C ASP A 138 -16.20 -13.56 -8.62
N SER A 139 -15.37 -12.62 -9.09
CA SER A 139 -13.98 -12.53 -8.69
C SER A 139 -13.76 -11.73 -7.40
N VAL A 140 -14.80 -11.08 -6.87
CA VAL A 140 -14.67 -10.23 -5.69
C VAL A 140 -14.74 -11.10 -4.43
N VAL A 141 -13.61 -11.27 -3.78
CA VAL A 141 -13.50 -12.02 -2.52
C VAL A 141 -12.77 -11.15 -1.52
N LEU A 142 -13.46 -10.70 -0.46
CA LEU A 142 -12.87 -9.89 0.61
C LEU A 142 -12.30 -10.72 1.75
N ALA A 143 -12.53 -12.01 1.74
CA ALA A 143 -12.07 -12.89 2.81
C ALA A 143 -11.49 -14.19 2.27
#